data_3124d62dd91b6ff44d220221103246e0
#
_entry.id   3124d62dd91b6ff44d220221103246e0
#
_cell.length_a   1.000
_cell.length_b   1.000
_cell.length_c   1.000
_cell.angle_alpha   90.00
_cell.angle_beta   90.00
_cell.angle_gamma   90.00
#
_symmetry.space_group_name_H-M   'P 1'
#
loop_
_entity.id
_entity.type
_entity.pdbx_description
1 polymer ?
#
loop_
_entity_poly.entity_id
_entity_poly.type
_entity_poly.pdbx_seq_one_letter_code
_entity_poly.pdbx_strand_id
1 'polypeptide(L)'
;LELAEIVEKDPCLVEVILSESSDVVAYRQGVLIVTHRNGYVMANAGVDASNLEPDGDGSERVLLLPLDADASCAHLRQAFENHFGCRIGVIINDSVGRPWRNGSVSLALGVSGPPAVWDRIGQQDLYGRELQVTQIGFADQIAAAAALVMGEGAEGIPVVKVGNLAWETSTTNGRQLLRDKKQDLFR
;
A
#
# COMPACT_ATOMS: atom_id res chain seq x y z
N LEU A 1 16.50 -15.81 15.67
CA LEU A 1 17.75 -16.23 15.02
C LEU A 1 17.52 -17.26 13.91
N GLU A 2 16.80 -18.36 14.20
CA GLU A 2 16.56 -19.43 13.21
C GLU A 2 15.92 -18.93 11.90
N LEU A 3 14.88 -18.08 11.99
CA LEU A 3 14.24 -17.50 10.80
C LEU A 3 15.21 -16.63 9.98
N ALA A 4 16.04 -15.83 10.66
CA ALA A 4 17.03 -14.97 10.01
C ALA A 4 18.06 -15.78 9.22
N GLU A 5 18.48 -16.92 9.75
CA GLU A 5 19.38 -17.85 9.06
C GLU A 5 18.72 -18.44 7.80
N ILE A 6 17.43 -18.87 7.91
CA ILE A 6 16.70 -19.45 6.77
C ILE A 6 16.50 -18.42 5.65
N VAL A 7 16.14 -17.18 6.00
CA VAL A 7 15.91 -16.13 5.00
C VAL A 7 17.18 -15.41 4.57
N GLU A 8 18.34 -15.73 5.19
CA GLU A 8 19.65 -15.10 4.95
C GLU A 8 19.58 -13.56 5.04
N LYS A 9 18.97 -13.08 6.11
CA LYS A 9 18.85 -11.64 6.41
C LYS A 9 19.49 -11.33 7.75
N ASP A 10 19.89 -10.06 7.93
CA ASP A 10 20.37 -9.58 9.21
C ASP A 10 19.37 -9.87 10.33
N PRO A 11 19.78 -10.46 11.47
CA PRO A 11 18.88 -10.78 12.57
C PRO A 11 18.15 -9.57 13.17
N CYS A 12 18.81 -8.39 13.22
CA CYS A 12 18.19 -7.17 13.71
C CYS A 12 17.10 -6.68 12.76
N LEU A 13 17.35 -6.76 11.46
CA LEU A 13 16.33 -6.45 10.45
C LEU A 13 15.13 -7.41 10.56
N VAL A 14 15.35 -8.71 10.72
CA VAL A 14 14.26 -9.68 10.89
C VAL A 14 13.46 -9.40 12.16
N GLU A 15 14.10 -9.01 13.26
CA GLU A 15 13.42 -8.61 14.50
C GLU A 15 12.52 -7.39 14.28
N VAL A 16 13.00 -6.37 13.56
CA VAL A 16 12.19 -5.20 13.18
C VAL A 16 11.00 -5.60 12.33
N ILE A 17 11.20 -6.44 11.30
CA ILE A 17 10.12 -6.95 10.45
C ILE A 17 9.06 -7.68 11.28
N LEU A 18 9.48 -8.56 12.19
CA LEU A 18 8.56 -9.31 13.05
C LEU A 18 7.81 -8.41 14.02
N SER A 19 8.46 -7.36 14.56
CA SER A 19 7.80 -6.38 15.45
C SER A 19 6.69 -5.59 14.74
N GLU A 20 6.79 -5.40 13.42
CA GLU A 20 5.77 -4.75 12.59
C GLU A 20 4.72 -5.75 12.04
N SER A 21 4.86 -7.05 12.34
CA SER A 21 4.04 -8.12 11.78
C SER A 21 3.08 -8.72 12.80
N SER A 22 1.94 -9.19 12.32
CA SER A 22 0.98 -10.01 13.09
C SER A 22 1.07 -11.50 12.76
N ASP A 23 1.63 -11.87 11.59
CA ASP A 23 1.71 -13.26 11.14
C ASP A 23 2.80 -13.40 10.06
N VAL A 24 3.45 -14.56 10.01
CA VAL A 24 4.38 -14.94 8.92
C VAL A 24 3.63 -15.81 7.92
N VAL A 25 3.48 -15.32 6.71
CA VAL A 25 2.68 -15.99 5.66
C VAL A 25 3.52 -17.01 4.89
N ALA A 26 4.72 -16.61 4.46
CA ALA A 26 5.63 -17.46 3.70
C ALA A 26 7.06 -16.93 3.79
N TYR A 27 8.02 -17.82 3.72
CA TYR A 27 9.42 -17.43 3.66
C TYR A 27 10.26 -18.42 2.86
N ARG A 28 11.35 -17.92 2.32
CA ARG A 28 12.45 -18.67 1.70
C ARG A 28 13.69 -17.79 1.70
N GLN A 29 14.82 -18.36 1.28
CA GLN A 29 16.05 -17.58 1.09
C GLN A 29 15.79 -16.25 0.36
N GLY A 30 16.20 -15.15 0.99
CA GLY A 30 16.04 -13.78 0.48
C GLY A 30 14.63 -13.18 0.62
N VAL A 31 13.61 -13.97 0.96
CA VAL A 31 12.20 -13.53 0.97
C VAL A 31 11.50 -13.84 2.28
N LEU A 32 10.88 -12.84 2.88
CA LEU A 32 10.02 -12.97 4.05
C LEU A 32 8.71 -12.23 3.81
N ILE A 33 7.63 -12.97 3.58
CA ILE A 33 6.27 -12.43 3.39
C ILE A 33 5.53 -12.52 4.71
N VAL A 34 5.00 -11.41 5.16
CA VAL A 34 4.29 -11.31 6.43
C VAL A 34 2.97 -10.58 6.26
N THR A 35 2.09 -10.72 7.25
CA THR A 35 0.97 -9.83 7.43
C THR A 35 1.42 -8.71 8.37
N HIS A 36 1.54 -7.49 7.84
CA HIS A 36 1.78 -6.31 8.66
C HIS A 36 0.67 -6.12 9.70
N ARG A 37 0.95 -5.52 10.85
CA ARG A 37 -0.05 -5.27 11.93
C ARG A 37 -1.29 -4.50 11.46
N ASN A 38 -1.19 -3.71 10.40
CA ASN A 38 -2.32 -3.01 9.77
C ASN A 38 -3.10 -3.88 8.76
N GLY A 39 -2.70 -5.15 8.55
CA GLY A 39 -3.40 -6.12 7.71
C GLY A 39 -2.85 -6.28 6.28
N TYR A 40 -1.87 -5.50 5.85
CA TYR A 40 -1.23 -5.66 4.54
C TYR A 40 -0.42 -6.95 4.48
N VAL A 41 -0.52 -7.70 3.37
CA VAL A 41 0.34 -8.87 3.12
C VAL A 41 1.42 -8.47 2.13
N MET A 42 2.66 -8.44 2.60
CA MET A 42 3.77 -7.91 1.82
C MET A 42 5.13 -8.45 2.29
N ALA A 43 6.15 -8.20 1.50
CA ALA A 43 7.52 -8.53 1.86
C ALA A 43 8.01 -7.62 2.99
N ASN A 44 8.71 -8.20 3.96
CA ASN A 44 9.41 -7.50 5.04
C ASN A 44 8.54 -6.52 5.84
N ALA A 45 7.23 -6.69 5.90
CA ALA A 45 6.28 -5.74 6.52
C ALA A 45 6.39 -4.29 5.97
N GLY A 46 6.86 -4.10 4.74
CA GLY A 46 7.15 -2.77 4.19
C GLY A 46 8.36 -2.07 4.83
N VAL A 47 9.16 -2.78 5.64
CA VAL A 47 10.41 -2.24 6.16
C VAL A 47 11.41 -2.11 5.01
N ASP A 48 11.86 -0.88 4.76
CA ASP A 48 12.74 -0.54 3.64
C ASP A 48 13.96 0.27 4.12
N ALA A 49 15.12 -0.07 3.56
CA ALA A 49 16.38 0.64 3.77
C ALA A 49 16.82 1.46 2.54
N SER A 50 16.05 1.38 1.44
CA SER A 50 16.43 2.05 0.19
C SER A 50 16.25 3.57 0.29
N ASN A 51 17.07 4.32 -0.47
CA ASN A 51 17.01 5.78 -0.55
C ASN A 51 17.14 6.53 0.79
N LEU A 52 17.77 5.90 1.79
CA LEU A 52 18.14 6.56 3.04
C LEU A 52 19.61 6.97 3.01
N GLU A 53 19.90 8.20 3.47
CA GLU A 53 21.27 8.58 3.73
C GLU A 53 21.81 7.77 4.92
N PRO A 54 23.01 7.19 4.79
CA PRO A 54 23.67 6.53 5.92
C PRO A 54 23.88 7.53 7.05
N ASP A 55 23.74 7.09 8.30
CA ASP A 55 24.14 7.90 9.43
C ASP A 55 25.66 8.11 9.44
N GLY A 56 26.10 9.24 10.05
CA GLY A 56 27.50 9.60 10.08
C GLY A 56 28.41 8.60 10.83
N ASP A 57 27.84 7.68 11.59
CA ASP A 57 28.51 6.57 12.29
C ASP A 57 28.50 5.26 11.47
N GLY A 58 27.88 5.25 10.28
CA GLY A 58 27.76 4.08 9.42
C GLY A 58 26.69 3.08 9.86
N SER A 59 25.82 3.43 10.80
CA SER A 59 24.69 2.56 11.19
C SER A 59 23.67 2.46 10.07
N GLU A 60 23.12 1.25 9.88
CA GLU A 60 22.04 1.02 8.93
C GLU A 60 20.71 1.50 9.52
N ARG A 61 19.95 2.19 8.69
CA ARG A 61 18.62 2.72 9.03
C ARG A 61 17.57 2.07 8.17
N VAL A 62 16.37 1.97 8.71
CA VAL A 62 15.19 1.51 7.97
C VAL A 62 14.02 2.44 8.20
N LEU A 63 13.14 2.52 7.22
CA LEU A 63 11.83 3.16 7.33
C LEU A 63 10.77 2.11 7.61
N LEU A 64 9.80 2.51 8.43
CA LEU A 64 8.60 1.75 8.71
C LEU A 64 7.41 2.40 8.01
N LEU A 65 6.35 1.61 7.76
CA LEU A 65 5.11 2.15 7.25
C LEU A 65 4.46 3.10 8.28
N PRO A 66 3.61 4.05 7.84
CA PRO A 66 2.85 4.90 8.75
C PRO A 66 2.03 4.07 9.73
N LEU A 67 2.00 4.48 11.01
CA LEU A 67 1.19 3.84 12.06
C LEU A 67 -0.29 3.73 11.65
N ASP A 68 -0.81 4.77 11.03
CA ASP A 68 -2.13 4.85 10.43
C ASP A 68 -2.05 5.66 9.14
N ALA A 69 -2.00 4.95 8.00
CA ALA A 69 -1.88 5.55 6.69
C ALA A 69 -3.15 6.35 6.30
N ASP A 70 -4.34 5.94 6.76
CA ASP A 70 -5.59 6.66 6.50
C ASP A 70 -5.62 7.99 7.28
N ALA A 71 -5.20 8.00 8.53
CA ALA A 71 -5.06 9.24 9.31
C ALA A 71 -4.02 10.18 8.70
N SER A 72 -2.90 9.65 8.22
CA SER A 72 -1.88 10.42 7.50
C SER A 72 -2.44 11.04 6.22
N CYS A 73 -3.20 10.27 5.42
CA CYS A 73 -3.90 10.78 4.24
C CYS A 73 -4.89 11.90 4.60
N ALA A 74 -5.64 11.75 5.68
CA ALA A 74 -6.61 12.76 6.11
C ALA A 74 -5.94 14.07 6.51
N HIS A 75 -4.83 14.02 7.25
CA HIS A 75 -4.05 15.20 7.62
C HIS A 75 -3.45 15.91 6.40
N LEU A 76 -2.83 15.16 5.49
CA LEU A 76 -2.28 15.71 4.25
C LEU A 76 -3.37 16.32 3.37
N ARG A 77 -4.51 15.63 3.23
CA ARG A 77 -5.66 16.14 2.48
C ARG A 77 -6.13 17.48 3.03
N GLN A 78 -6.34 17.57 4.34
CA GLN A 78 -6.80 18.81 4.96
C GLN A 78 -5.79 19.96 4.74
N ALA A 79 -4.49 19.69 4.89
CA ALA A 79 -3.46 20.68 4.65
C ALA A 79 -3.46 21.18 3.19
N PHE A 80 -3.57 20.27 2.23
CA PHE A 80 -3.61 20.62 0.81
C PHE A 80 -4.91 21.34 0.42
N GLU A 81 -6.08 20.90 0.90
CA GLU A 81 -7.35 21.58 0.64
C GLU A 81 -7.34 23.00 1.20
N ASN A 82 -6.79 23.19 2.40
CA ASN A 82 -6.63 24.53 3.01
C ASN A 82 -5.69 25.42 2.21
N HIS A 83 -4.58 24.86 1.70
CA HIS A 83 -3.58 25.62 0.97
C HIS A 83 -4.02 25.98 -0.46
N PHE A 84 -4.64 25.04 -1.17
CA PHE A 84 -4.99 25.21 -2.59
C PHE A 84 -6.44 25.66 -2.82
N GLY A 85 -7.30 25.66 -1.80
CA GLY A 85 -8.69 26.07 -1.90
C GLY A 85 -9.54 25.21 -2.83
N CYS A 86 -9.18 23.96 -3.04
CA CYS A 86 -9.89 23.04 -3.92
C CYS A 86 -9.97 21.63 -3.32
N ARG A 87 -10.95 20.84 -3.80
CA ARG A 87 -11.13 19.46 -3.37
C ARG A 87 -9.98 18.59 -3.86
N ILE A 88 -9.32 17.90 -2.94
CA ILE A 88 -8.18 17.02 -3.19
C ILE A 88 -8.44 15.67 -2.56
N GLY A 89 -8.05 14.59 -3.24
CA GLY A 89 -7.92 13.26 -2.67
C GLY A 89 -6.45 12.95 -2.38
N VAL A 90 -6.18 12.22 -1.32
CA VAL A 90 -4.82 11.78 -0.98
C VAL A 90 -4.80 10.27 -0.83
N ILE A 91 -3.81 9.64 -1.45
CA ILE A 91 -3.53 8.21 -1.36
C ILE A 91 -2.06 8.06 -0.99
N ILE A 92 -1.78 7.29 0.04
CA ILE A 92 -0.43 6.81 0.37
C ILE A 92 -0.33 5.41 -0.20
N ASN A 93 0.73 5.13 -0.94
CA ASN A 93 0.94 3.84 -1.60
C ASN A 93 2.33 3.30 -1.31
N ASP A 94 2.47 1.99 -1.48
CA ASP A 94 3.74 1.28 -1.46
C ASP A 94 3.77 0.23 -2.55
N SER A 95 4.98 -0.17 -2.99
CA SER A 95 5.14 -1.21 -4.00
C SER A 95 5.15 -2.59 -3.36
N VAL A 96 4.34 -3.48 -3.90
CA VAL A 96 4.20 -4.84 -3.37
C VAL A 96 4.31 -5.88 -4.49
N GLY A 97 4.88 -7.03 -4.14
CA GLY A 97 4.74 -8.24 -4.95
C GLY A 97 3.32 -8.79 -4.83
N ARG A 98 2.90 -9.57 -5.79
CA ARG A 98 1.58 -10.21 -5.80
C ARG A 98 1.64 -11.64 -6.31
N PRO A 99 0.70 -12.51 -5.89
CA PRO A 99 0.66 -13.91 -6.32
C PRO A 99 0.65 -14.05 -7.85
N TRP A 100 1.37 -15.06 -8.33
CA TRP A 100 1.42 -15.52 -9.73
C TRP A 100 1.83 -14.51 -10.80
N ARG A 101 2.45 -13.40 -10.42
CA ARG A 101 2.97 -12.42 -11.38
C ARG A 101 4.35 -11.95 -10.97
N ASN A 102 5.21 -11.77 -11.94
CA ASN A 102 6.50 -11.13 -11.75
C ASN A 102 6.35 -9.61 -11.68
N GLY A 103 7.28 -8.98 -10.98
CA GLY A 103 7.32 -7.53 -10.78
C GLY A 103 6.45 -7.05 -9.62
N SER A 104 6.73 -5.86 -9.11
CA SER A 104 5.92 -5.15 -8.12
C SER A 104 4.80 -4.34 -8.79
N VAL A 105 3.86 -3.92 -8.00
CA VAL A 105 2.84 -2.93 -8.35
C VAL A 105 2.54 -2.11 -7.11
N SER A 106 2.33 -0.81 -7.25
CA SER A 106 1.93 -0.01 -6.11
C SER A 106 0.46 -0.23 -5.78
N LEU A 107 0.21 -0.45 -4.49
CA LEU A 107 -1.11 -0.57 -3.89
C LEU A 107 -1.31 0.53 -2.85
N ALA A 108 -2.54 0.94 -2.64
CA ALA A 108 -2.90 1.94 -1.65
C ALA A 108 -2.83 1.35 -0.24
N LEU A 109 -2.08 2.02 0.64
CA LEU A 109 -2.05 1.74 2.07
C LEU A 109 -3.08 2.58 2.83
N GLY A 110 -3.25 3.84 2.45
CA GLY A 110 -4.20 4.76 3.04
C GLY A 110 -4.89 5.62 2.00
N VAL A 111 -6.11 6.05 2.31
CA VAL A 111 -6.96 6.81 1.39
C VAL A 111 -7.76 7.87 2.16
N SER A 112 -7.81 9.08 1.63
CA SER A 112 -8.73 10.12 2.12
C SER A 112 -9.28 10.94 0.97
N GLY A 113 -10.59 11.03 0.90
CA GLY A 113 -11.34 11.78 -0.11
C GLY A 113 -12.03 10.89 -1.14
N PRO A 114 -11.33 10.25 -2.07
CA PRO A 114 -11.94 9.32 -3.02
C PRO A 114 -12.35 8.01 -2.34
N PRO A 115 -13.24 7.21 -2.95
CA PRO A 115 -13.54 5.88 -2.46
C PRO A 115 -12.30 4.98 -2.58
N ALA A 116 -12.04 4.15 -1.57
CA ALA A 116 -11.00 3.11 -1.66
C ALA A 116 -11.43 2.01 -2.63
N VAL A 117 -12.65 1.50 -2.44
CA VAL A 117 -13.32 0.55 -3.33
C VAL A 117 -14.52 1.24 -3.96
N TRP A 118 -14.63 1.14 -5.26
CA TRP A 118 -15.80 1.63 -6.01
C TRP A 118 -16.75 0.46 -6.27
N ASP A 119 -17.82 0.42 -5.52
CA ASP A 119 -18.85 -0.61 -5.66
C ASP A 119 -19.77 -0.27 -6.84
N ARG A 120 -19.86 -1.20 -7.79
CA ARG A 120 -20.71 -1.10 -8.99
C ARG A 120 -21.82 -2.14 -8.99
N ILE A 121 -21.99 -2.90 -7.91
CA ILE A 121 -23.05 -3.91 -7.79
C ILE A 121 -24.40 -3.19 -7.90
N GLY A 122 -25.32 -3.80 -8.65
CA GLY A 122 -26.64 -3.23 -8.95
C GLY A 122 -26.66 -2.19 -10.06
N GLN A 123 -25.51 -1.71 -10.56
CA GLN A 123 -25.46 -0.85 -11.75
C GLN A 123 -25.63 -1.67 -13.02
N GLN A 124 -26.06 -1.02 -14.10
CA GLN A 124 -26.24 -1.68 -15.38
C GLN A 124 -24.99 -1.58 -16.26
N ASP A 125 -24.73 -2.64 -17.03
CA ASP A 125 -23.76 -2.60 -18.13
C ASP A 125 -24.34 -1.85 -19.36
N LEU A 126 -23.58 -1.80 -20.46
CA LEU A 126 -24.00 -1.12 -21.69
C LEU A 126 -25.28 -1.70 -22.31
N TYR A 127 -25.67 -2.91 -21.96
CA TYR A 127 -26.84 -3.60 -22.49
C TYR A 127 -27.96 -3.78 -21.47
N GLY A 128 -27.85 -3.08 -20.32
CA GLY A 128 -28.88 -3.10 -19.29
C GLY A 128 -28.85 -4.31 -18.36
N ARG A 129 -27.76 -5.12 -18.36
CA ARG A 129 -27.59 -6.21 -17.43
C ARG A 129 -27.02 -5.68 -16.11
N GLU A 130 -27.63 -6.09 -15.01
CA GLU A 130 -27.17 -5.72 -13.68
C GLU A 130 -25.83 -6.39 -13.32
N LEU A 131 -24.89 -5.58 -12.83
CA LEU A 131 -23.58 -6.05 -12.34
C LEU A 131 -23.74 -6.71 -10.98
N GLN A 132 -23.40 -7.97 -10.85
CA GLN A 132 -23.64 -8.78 -9.64
C GLN A 132 -22.48 -8.78 -8.65
N VAL A 133 -21.24 -8.58 -9.13
CA VAL A 133 -20.02 -8.76 -8.32
C VAL A 133 -18.94 -7.71 -8.58
N THR A 134 -19.25 -6.68 -9.37
CA THR A 134 -18.24 -5.74 -9.83
C THR A 134 -17.88 -4.73 -8.75
N GLN A 135 -16.71 -4.91 -8.18
CA GLN A 135 -16.08 -3.96 -7.27
C GLN A 135 -14.70 -3.61 -7.81
N ILE A 136 -14.35 -2.33 -7.79
CA ILE A 136 -13.10 -1.80 -8.35
C ILE A 136 -12.25 -1.30 -7.18
N GLY A 137 -11.03 -1.79 -7.05
CA GLY A 137 -10.01 -1.22 -6.16
C GLY A 137 -9.56 0.13 -6.70
N PHE A 138 -10.39 1.16 -6.52
CA PHE A 138 -10.22 2.46 -7.17
C PHE A 138 -8.92 3.13 -6.74
N ALA A 139 -8.61 3.09 -5.44
CA ALA A 139 -7.38 3.65 -4.92
C ALA A 139 -6.15 2.87 -5.39
N ASP A 140 -6.21 1.54 -5.49
CA ASP A 140 -5.12 0.72 -6.01
C ASP A 140 -4.83 1.04 -7.48
N GLN A 141 -5.86 1.26 -8.29
CA GLN A 141 -5.68 1.66 -9.70
C GLN A 141 -4.96 3.02 -9.81
N ILE A 142 -5.30 3.99 -8.95
CA ILE A 142 -4.64 5.28 -8.91
C ILE A 142 -3.18 5.12 -8.44
N ALA A 143 -2.95 4.34 -7.39
CA ALA A 143 -1.61 4.04 -6.87
C ALA A 143 -0.73 3.41 -7.95
N ALA A 144 -1.24 2.40 -8.64
CA ALA A 144 -0.52 1.74 -9.73
C ALA A 144 -0.21 2.68 -10.91
N ALA A 145 -1.14 3.58 -11.26
CA ALA A 145 -0.92 4.57 -12.31
C ALA A 145 0.12 5.63 -11.90
N ALA A 146 0.08 6.08 -10.64
CA ALA A 146 1.04 7.04 -10.11
C ALA A 146 2.46 6.45 -10.06
N ALA A 147 2.60 5.18 -9.73
CA ALA A 147 3.88 4.48 -9.64
C ALA A 147 4.67 4.48 -10.97
N LEU A 148 3.99 4.51 -12.11
CA LEU A 148 4.64 4.64 -13.41
C LEU A 148 5.46 5.94 -13.55
N VAL A 149 5.12 6.96 -12.79
CA VAL A 149 5.81 8.26 -12.77
C VAL A 149 6.73 8.38 -11.55
N MET A 150 6.31 7.83 -10.41
CA MET A 150 7.11 7.84 -9.17
C MET A 150 8.42 7.09 -9.37
N GLY A 151 8.36 5.97 -10.09
CA GLY A 151 9.48 5.03 -10.23
C GLY A 151 9.69 4.17 -8.99
N GLU A 152 10.66 3.28 -9.06
CA GLU A 152 11.02 2.31 -8.00
C GLU A 152 12.52 2.43 -7.64
N GLY A 153 13.23 3.36 -8.23
CA GLY A 153 14.69 3.50 -8.11
C GLY A 153 15.11 4.87 -7.58
N ALA A 154 15.89 5.57 -8.37
CA ALA A 154 16.52 6.86 -8.03
C ALA A 154 15.80 8.06 -8.65
N GLU A 155 14.54 7.93 -9.05
CA GLU A 155 13.76 8.98 -9.72
C GLU A 155 13.49 10.18 -8.80
N GLY A 156 13.40 9.96 -7.50
CA GLY A 156 13.23 11.02 -6.50
C GLY A 156 11.89 11.76 -6.61
N ILE A 157 10.82 11.08 -7.05
CA ILE A 157 9.48 11.64 -7.23
C ILE A 157 8.53 11.06 -6.17
N PRO A 158 8.53 11.57 -4.93
CA PRO A 158 7.73 10.99 -3.85
C PRO A 158 6.25 11.37 -3.92
N VAL A 159 5.85 12.32 -4.78
CA VAL A 159 4.47 12.81 -4.90
C VAL A 159 4.10 12.98 -6.38
N VAL A 160 2.97 12.41 -6.76
CA VAL A 160 2.41 12.52 -8.11
C VAL A 160 0.98 13.02 -8.05
N LYS A 161 0.63 13.97 -8.92
CA LYS A 161 -0.74 14.43 -9.10
C LYS A 161 -1.40 13.65 -10.22
N VAL A 162 -2.50 12.97 -9.89
CA VAL A 162 -3.39 12.33 -10.87
C VAL A 162 -4.62 13.21 -11.06
N GLY A 163 -4.88 13.66 -12.27
CA GLY A 163 -5.99 14.56 -12.61
C GLY A 163 -7.02 13.93 -13.54
N ASN A 164 -8.12 14.66 -13.76
CA ASN A 164 -9.21 14.29 -14.68
C ASN A 164 -9.94 12.98 -14.33
N LEU A 165 -9.94 12.60 -13.05
CA LEU A 165 -10.73 11.49 -12.55
C LEU A 165 -12.01 12.03 -11.91
N ALA A 166 -13.16 11.49 -12.33
CA ALA A 166 -14.43 11.73 -11.65
C ALA A 166 -14.53 10.81 -10.42
N TRP A 167 -14.76 11.41 -9.25
CA TRP A 167 -15.01 10.67 -8.02
C TRP A 167 -15.87 11.47 -7.06
N GLU A 168 -16.64 10.78 -6.23
CA GLU A 168 -17.40 11.37 -5.16
C GLU A 168 -16.64 11.24 -3.83
N THR A 169 -16.77 12.25 -2.96
CA THR A 169 -16.16 12.18 -1.64
C THR A 169 -16.76 11.01 -0.86
N SER A 170 -15.90 10.19 -0.32
CA SER A 170 -16.25 9.00 0.44
C SER A 170 -15.68 9.08 1.86
N THR A 171 -16.36 8.44 2.79
CA THR A 171 -15.88 8.18 4.15
C THR A 171 -15.13 6.85 4.25
N THR A 172 -15.01 6.12 3.14
CA THR A 172 -14.28 4.86 3.09
C THR A 172 -12.77 5.11 3.12
N ASN A 173 -12.03 4.14 3.58
CA ASN A 173 -10.59 4.23 3.78
C ASN A 173 -9.86 3.00 3.23
N GLY A 174 -8.53 2.98 3.33
CA GLY A 174 -7.68 1.92 2.80
C GLY A 174 -8.01 0.53 3.36
N ARG A 175 -8.55 0.44 4.57
CA ARG A 175 -8.92 -0.86 5.16
C ARG A 175 -9.96 -1.63 4.35
N GLN A 176 -10.78 -0.95 3.56
CA GLN A 176 -11.75 -1.62 2.67
C GLN A 176 -11.10 -2.39 1.51
N LEU A 177 -9.85 -2.09 1.18
CA LEU A 177 -9.09 -2.82 0.18
C LEU A 177 -8.59 -4.17 0.72
N LEU A 178 -8.53 -4.32 2.05
CA LEU A 178 -8.06 -5.54 2.69
C LEU A 178 -9.17 -6.59 2.70
N ARG A 179 -8.88 -7.76 2.13
CA ARG A 179 -9.80 -8.90 2.15
C ARG A 179 -9.83 -9.54 3.53
N ASP A 180 -11.02 -9.89 4.00
CA ASP A 180 -11.16 -10.72 5.20
C ASP A 180 -10.41 -12.05 5.01
N LYS A 181 -9.62 -12.46 6.01
CA LYS A 181 -8.80 -13.70 5.98
C LYS A 181 -9.65 -14.94 5.64
N LYS A 182 -10.94 -14.96 6.04
CA LYS A 182 -11.86 -16.07 5.73
C LYS A 182 -12.30 -16.12 4.27
N GLN A 183 -12.17 -15.01 3.55
CA GLN A 183 -12.52 -14.88 2.13
C GLN A 183 -11.28 -14.90 1.23
N ASP A 184 -10.09 -14.99 1.82
CA ASP A 184 -8.84 -15.01 1.08
C ASP A 184 -8.54 -16.44 0.61
N LEU A 185 -8.46 -16.61 -0.71
CA LEU A 185 -8.16 -17.90 -1.33
C LEU A 185 -6.64 -18.15 -1.49
N PHE A 186 -5.80 -17.23 -1.06
CA PHE A 186 -4.35 -17.28 -1.25
C PHE A 186 -3.57 -17.52 0.04
N ARG A 187 -4.26 -17.67 1.15
CA ARG A 187 -3.70 -17.96 2.49
C ARG A 187 -4.37 -19.18 3.11
#